data_948ee0920570f482f30909b8b44cef72
#
_entry.id   948ee0920570f482f30909b8b44cef72
#
_cell.length_a   1.000
_cell.length_b   1.000
_cell.length_c   1.000
_cell.angle_alpha   90.00
_cell.angle_beta   90.00
_cell.angle_gamma   90.00
#
_symmetry.space_group_name_H-M   'P 1'
#
loop_
_entity.id
_entity.type
_entity.pdbx_description
1 polymer ?
#
loop_
_entity_poly.entity_id
_entity_poly.type
_entity_poly.pdbx_seq_one_letter_code
_entity_poly.pdbx_strand_id
1 'polypeptide(L)'
;MTSEQVDAFVQALHVAASNSTKPLVRSTLYTISATPEDAFEHSILSWKAQEYAYRQFSRDSAELPTLARGLFTEVVCENGKEHARIVARGYDKFFNMGELPWTSREAIGRYSQGPYTLSYKENGCIIFVAALSPVRLVITSKHAIGARPDAPVSHSDMGRTWLLRHLEQQNLNEVDLAAELWHRNETAVLELCDDSFEEHVLPYSAERTGLHLHGLNANTIDFKTRPMDEVNAFAEHWGFIPVRYKVFDTIEDVDAFAKKVAKTGSVDGEPVEGFVVRTTMPFTLDVEEGIVPPPYKPGQTWFYKIKFDEPYLMYRNWRELTRTMLRAKRI
;
A
#
# COMPACT_ATOMS: atom_id res chain seq x y z
N MET A 1 1.59 -19.92 7.92
CA MET A 1 2.94 -19.51 7.41
C MET A 1 3.93 -19.89 8.49
N THR A 2 4.98 -20.63 8.16
CA THR A 2 6.03 -21.04 9.11
C THR A 2 7.19 -20.03 9.10
N SER A 3 7.99 -19.97 10.18
CA SER A 3 9.20 -19.15 10.22
C SER A 3 10.16 -19.48 9.09
N GLU A 4 10.32 -20.76 8.76
CA GLU A 4 11.18 -21.23 7.67
C GLU A 4 10.76 -20.70 6.29
N GLN A 5 9.43 -20.55 6.06
CA GLN A 5 8.94 -19.93 4.82
C GLN A 5 9.30 -18.45 4.75
N VAL A 6 9.23 -17.73 5.87
CA VAL A 6 9.62 -16.32 5.92
C VAL A 6 11.13 -16.15 5.76
N ASP A 7 11.94 -17.02 6.38
CA ASP A 7 13.40 -17.03 6.20
C ASP A 7 13.79 -17.24 4.74
N ALA A 8 13.17 -18.23 4.08
CA ALA A 8 13.41 -18.49 2.65
C ALA A 8 12.99 -17.30 1.77
N PHE A 9 11.88 -16.65 2.11
CA PHE A 9 11.40 -15.46 1.41
C PHE A 9 12.37 -14.27 1.57
N VAL A 10 12.84 -13.99 2.78
CA VAL A 10 13.81 -12.92 3.03
C VAL A 10 15.14 -13.21 2.35
N GLN A 11 15.57 -14.47 2.34
CA GLN A 11 16.76 -14.89 1.59
C GLN A 11 16.60 -14.65 0.07
N ALA A 12 15.44 -14.94 -0.50
CA ALA A 12 15.15 -14.63 -1.90
C ALA A 12 15.20 -13.12 -2.20
N LEU A 13 14.74 -12.26 -1.25
CA LEU A 13 14.88 -10.81 -1.36
C LEU A 13 16.34 -10.37 -1.36
N HIS A 14 17.18 -10.95 -0.52
CA HIS A 14 18.64 -10.70 -0.54
C HIS A 14 19.28 -11.11 -1.87
N VAL A 15 18.91 -12.25 -2.41
CA VAL A 15 19.40 -12.70 -3.73
C VAL A 15 18.96 -11.70 -4.81
N ALA A 16 17.69 -11.28 -4.82
CA ALA A 16 17.18 -10.30 -5.79
C ALA A 16 17.85 -8.91 -5.66
N ALA A 17 18.39 -8.58 -4.47
CA ALA A 17 19.12 -7.36 -4.21
C ALA A 17 20.61 -7.45 -4.53
N SER A 18 21.19 -8.64 -4.64
CA SER A 18 22.64 -8.86 -4.79
C SER A 18 23.19 -8.53 -6.19
N ASN A 19 22.32 -8.41 -7.22
CA ASN A 19 22.78 -8.06 -8.57
C ASN A 19 23.27 -6.61 -8.60
N SER A 20 24.60 -6.43 -8.74
CA SER A 20 25.26 -5.13 -8.68
C SER A 20 24.92 -4.19 -9.85
N THR A 21 24.59 -4.74 -11.02
CA THR A 21 24.35 -3.95 -12.23
C THR A 21 22.89 -3.55 -12.39
N LYS A 22 21.97 -4.47 -12.09
CA LYS A 22 20.52 -4.24 -12.24
C LYS A 22 19.75 -4.99 -11.14
N PRO A 23 19.83 -4.52 -9.88
CA PRO A 23 19.13 -5.19 -8.79
C PRO A 23 17.62 -5.08 -8.94
N LEU A 24 16.88 -6.18 -8.83
CA LEU A 24 15.42 -6.18 -8.88
C LEU A 24 14.82 -5.53 -7.63
N VAL A 25 15.53 -5.65 -6.50
CA VAL A 25 15.14 -5.11 -5.21
C VAL A 25 16.31 -4.32 -4.61
N ARG A 26 16.02 -3.28 -3.87
CA ARG A 26 16.98 -2.59 -2.99
C ARG A 26 16.51 -2.69 -1.56
N SER A 27 17.46 -2.70 -0.61
CA SER A 27 17.15 -2.64 0.82
C SER A 27 17.79 -1.42 1.47
N THR A 28 17.16 -0.98 2.55
CA THR A 28 17.68 0.05 3.45
C THR A 28 17.48 -0.43 4.87
N LEU A 29 18.55 -0.42 5.68
CA LEU A 29 18.48 -0.78 7.09
C LEU A 29 18.09 0.45 7.91
N TYR A 30 17.16 0.27 8.84
CA TYR A 30 16.76 1.23 9.86
C TYR A 30 16.94 0.62 11.24
N THR A 31 17.51 1.38 12.15
CA THR A 31 17.63 0.98 13.55
C THR A 31 16.67 1.83 14.39
N ILE A 32 15.85 1.17 15.20
CA ILE A 32 14.94 1.80 16.15
C ILE A 32 15.41 1.45 17.55
N SER A 33 15.88 2.45 18.28
CA SER A 33 16.45 2.26 19.62
C SER A 33 15.41 1.72 20.60
N ALA A 34 15.87 0.97 21.59
CA ALA A 34 15.06 0.52 22.72
C ALA A 34 14.40 1.68 23.47
N THR A 35 13.26 1.41 24.11
CA THR A 35 12.57 2.33 25.02
C THR A 35 12.34 1.64 26.38
N PRO A 36 11.92 2.36 27.43
CA PRO A 36 11.59 1.72 28.69
C PRO A 36 10.47 0.67 28.61
N GLU A 37 9.53 0.86 27.67
CA GLU A 37 8.38 -0.02 27.44
C GLU A 37 8.75 -1.19 26.52
N ASP A 38 9.73 -0.99 25.63
CA ASP A 38 10.21 -1.97 24.67
C ASP A 38 11.76 -2.02 24.73
N ALA A 39 12.29 -2.90 25.56
CA ALA A 39 13.72 -2.98 25.87
C ALA A 39 14.60 -3.51 24.73
N PHE A 40 14.00 -3.79 23.56
CA PHE A 40 14.72 -4.31 22.40
C PHE A 40 15.03 -3.21 21.39
N GLU A 41 16.24 -3.25 20.84
CA GLU A 41 16.60 -2.52 19.65
C GLU A 41 16.13 -3.30 18.42
N HIS A 42 15.41 -2.62 17.51
CA HIS A 42 14.90 -3.24 16.28
C HIS A 42 15.75 -2.85 15.09
N SER A 43 16.19 -3.84 14.32
CA SER A 43 16.89 -3.68 13.05
C SER A 43 15.98 -4.06 11.88
N ILE A 44 15.43 -3.07 11.20
CA ILE A 44 14.40 -3.25 10.20
C ILE A 44 14.95 -3.01 8.80
N LEU A 45 14.81 -3.98 7.90
CA LEU A 45 15.08 -3.84 6.49
C LEU A 45 13.83 -3.39 5.75
N SER A 46 13.91 -2.23 5.10
CA SER A 46 12.92 -1.78 4.13
C SER A 46 13.31 -2.29 2.74
N TRP A 47 12.39 -3.00 2.07
CA TRP A 47 12.59 -3.57 0.75
C TRP A 47 11.85 -2.75 -0.31
N LYS A 48 12.56 -2.39 -1.36
CA LYS A 48 12.03 -1.62 -2.49
C LYS A 48 12.28 -2.34 -3.79
N ALA A 49 11.23 -2.97 -4.34
CA ALA A 49 11.28 -3.49 -5.70
C ALA A 49 11.36 -2.34 -6.72
N GLN A 50 12.14 -2.53 -7.76
CA GLN A 50 12.31 -1.53 -8.81
C GLN A 50 11.10 -1.51 -9.75
N GLU A 51 10.73 -0.35 -10.28
CA GLU A 51 9.52 -0.22 -11.11
C GLU A 51 9.55 -1.12 -12.36
N TYR A 52 10.73 -1.33 -12.96
CA TYR A 52 10.86 -2.23 -14.10
C TYR A 52 10.68 -3.70 -13.72
N ALA A 53 11.06 -4.10 -12.48
CA ALA A 53 10.91 -5.48 -12.00
C ALA A 53 9.43 -5.87 -11.88
N TYR A 54 8.57 -4.96 -11.43
CA TYR A 54 7.12 -5.19 -11.40
C TYR A 54 6.53 -5.47 -12.79
N ARG A 55 7.04 -4.79 -13.83
CA ARG A 55 6.55 -4.98 -15.21
C ARG A 55 7.00 -6.29 -15.85
N GLN A 56 8.11 -6.84 -15.36
CA GLN A 56 8.68 -8.11 -15.81
C GLN A 56 8.20 -9.29 -14.97
N PHE A 57 7.41 -9.04 -13.94
CA PHE A 57 6.92 -10.08 -13.06
C PHE A 57 6.04 -11.06 -13.84
N SER A 58 6.41 -12.33 -13.81
CA SER A 58 5.55 -13.44 -14.21
C SER A 58 5.50 -14.45 -13.07
N ARG A 59 4.42 -15.21 -13.00
CA ARG A 59 4.20 -16.21 -11.95
C ARG A 59 5.25 -17.32 -11.96
N ASP A 60 5.79 -17.58 -13.16
CA ASP A 60 6.74 -18.66 -13.39
C ASP A 60 8.21 -18.21 -13.28
N SER A 61 8.45 -16.90 -13.19
CA SER A 61 9.79 -16.36 -12.96
C SER A 61 10.02 -16.14 -11.46
N ALA A 62 10.91 -16.94 -10.87
CA ALA A 62 11.32 -16.80 -9.47
C ALA A 62 12.22 -15.57 -9.19
N GLU A 63 12.39 -14.66 -10.17
CA GLU A 63 13.35 -13.56 -10.06
C GLU A 63 12.93 -12.47 -9.10
N LEU A 64 11.66 -12.04 -9.12
CA LEU A 64 11.12 -11.08 -8.16
C LEU A 64 10.28 -11.82 -7.11
N PRO A 65 10.71 -11.87 -5.83
CA PRO A 65 10.02 -12.68 -4.81
C PRO A 65 8.64 -12.15 -4.41
N THR A 66 8.34 -10.89 -4.68
CA THR A 66 7.10 -10.25 -4.23
C THR A 66 6.67 -9.07 -5.10
N LEU A 67 5.37 -8.84 -5.19
CA LEU A 67 4.79 -7.62 -5.74
C LEU A 67 4.58 -6.54 -4.67
N ALA A 68 4.92 -6.79 -3.42
CA ALA A 68 4.68 -5.85 -2.32
C ALA A 68 5.35 -4.49 -2.59
N ARG A 69 4.56 -3.43 -2.46
CA ARG A 69 4.98 -2.03 -2.56
C ARG A 69 4.95 -1.41 -1.17
N GLY A 70 6.11 -1.49 -0.51
CA GLY A 70 6.29 -1.31 0.91
C GLY A 70 6.30 -2.66 1.61
N LEU A 71 7.49 -3.07 2.03
CA LEU A 71 7.73 -4.30 2.76
C LEU A 71 8.87 -4.05 3.74
N PHE A 72 8.63 -4.40 5.00
CA PHE A 72 9.58 -4.23 6.08
C PHE A 72 9.72 -5.54 6.83
N THR A 73 10.95 -5.96 7.06
CA THR A 73 11.26 -7.20 7.77
C THR A 73 12.33 -6.96 8.83
N GLU A 74 12.33 -7.79 9.86
CA GLU A 74 13.41 -7.85 10.83
C GLU A 74 13.77 -9.30 11.14
N VAL A 75 14.94 -9.52 11.74
CA VAL A 75 15.33 -10.79 12.34
C VAL A 75 15.08 -10.69 13.84
N VAL A 76 14.33 -11.64 14.36
CA VAL A 76 14.02 -11.77 15.80
C VAL A 76 14.64 -13.05 16.36
N CYS A 77 15.00 -13.03 17.64
CA CYS A 77 15.53 -14.20 18.33
C CYS A 77 14.47 -14.72 19.31
N GLU A 78 13.91 -15.89 19.02
CA GLU A 78 12.97 -16.58 19.91
C GLU A 78 13.54 -17.93 20.35
N ASN A 79 13.57 -18.17 21.65
CA ASN A 79 14.11 -19.42 22.22
C ASN A 79 15.55 -19.73 21.76
N GLY A 80 16.39 -18.69 21.55
CA GLY A 80 17.78 -18.82 21.11
C GLY A 80 17.94 -19.16 19.62
N LYS A 81 16.86 -19.10 18.82
CA LYS A 81 16.88 -19.30 17.38
C LYS A 81 16.47 -18.01 16.68
N GLU A 82 17.31 -17.56 15.76
CA GLU A 82 16.98 -16.42 14.88
C GLU A 82 16.03 -16.86 13.76
N HIS A 83 15.07 -16.01 13.47
CA HIS A 83 14.19 -16.15 12.32
C HIS A 83 13.70 -14.78 11.84
N ALA A 84 13.37 -14.70 10.56
CA ALA A 84 12.82 -13.48 9.99
C ALA A 84 11.31 -13.36 10.27
N ARG A 85 10.84 -12.11 10.46
CA ARG A 85 9.41 -11.78 10.44
C ARG A 85 9.13 -10.60 9.51
N ILE A 86 7.92 -10.55 8.97
CA ILE A 86 7.41 -9.38 8.26
C ILE A 86 6.80 -8.44 9.29
N VAL A 87 7.38 -7.25 9.40
CA VAL A 87 6.96 -6.21 10.36
C VAL A 87 5.79 -5.40 9.79
N ALA A 88 5.92 -4.98 8.53
CA ALA A 88 4.87 -4.24 7.84
C ALA A 88 4.83 -4.61 6.36
N ARG A 89 3.61 -4.70 5.82
CA ARG A 89 3.35 -5.04 4.42
C ARG A 89 2.31 -4.14 3.79
N GLY A 90 2.74 -3.39 2.77
CA GLY A 90 1.84 -2.64 1.90
C GLY A 90 1.08 -3.54 0.92
N TYR A 91 0.38 -2.93 -0.02
CA TYR A 91 -0.26 -3.64 -1.11
C TYR A 91 0.74 -4.25 -2.08
N ASP A 92 0.34 -5.29 -2.77
CA ASP A 92 0.97 -5.62 -4.04
C ASP A 92 0.80 -4.45 -5.00
N LYS A 93 1.80 -4.24 -5.86
CA LYS A 93 1.68 -3.20 -6.88
C LYS A 93 0.48 -3.50 -7.77
N PHE A 94 -0.52 -2.64 -7.71
CA PHE A 94 -1.64 -2.67 -8.64
C PHE A 94 -1.45 -1.62 -9.75
N PHE A 95 -1.86 -1.98 -10.95
CA PHE A 95 -1.63 -1.24 -12.18
C PHE A 95 -2.92 -0.58 -12.66
N ASN A 96 -2.81 0.40 -13.56
CA ASN A 96 -3.99 0.91 -14.23
C ASN A 96 -4.60 -0.17 -15.13
N MET A 97 -5.90 -0.12 -15.30
CA MET A 97 -6.57 -0.86 -16.38
C MET A 97 -5.85 -0.54 -17.71
N GLY A 98 -5.46 -1.58 -18.45
CA GLY A 98 -4.75 -1.46 -19.72
C GLY A 98 -3.25 -1.15 -19.63
N GLU A 99 -2.65 -1.07 -18.43
CA GLU A 99 -1.20 -0.80 -18.28
C GLU A 99 -0.32 -2.02 -18.57
N LEU A 100 -0.83 -3.22 -18.28
CA LEU A 100 -0.18 -4.52 -18.53
C LEU A 100 -1.12 -5.47 -19.24
N PRO A 101 -0.62 -6.52 -19.92
CA PRO A 101 -1.48 -7.50 -20.60
C PRO A 101 -2.56 -8.09 -19.68
N TRP A 102 -2.20 -8.46 -18.45
CA TRP A 102 -3.12 -9.04 -17.48
C TRP A 102 -4.04 -7.99 -16.79
N THR A 103 -3.86 -6.70 -17.05
CA THR A 103 -4.81 -5.64 -16.66
C THR A 103 -5.59 -5.08 -17.85
N SER A 104 -5.53 -5.72 -19.02
CA SER A 104 -6.43 -5.38 -20.13
C SER A 104 -7.89 -5.58 -19.70
N ARG A 105 -8.82 -4.83 -20.32
CA ARG A 105 -10.25 -4.98 -19.99
C ARG A 105 -10.74 -6.41 -20.20
N GLU A 106 -10.19 -7.08 -21.20
CA GLU A 106 -10.50 -8.46 -21.54
C GLU A 106 -9.99 -9.42 -20.45
N ALA A 107 -8.71 -9.30 -20.04
CA ALA A 107 -8.13 -10.12 -18.97
C ALA A 107 -8.85 -9.91 -17.63
N ILE A 108 -9.18 -8.65 -17.28
CA ILE A 108 -9.97 -8.35 -16.08
C ILE A 108 -11.35 -9.03 -16.18
N GLY A 109 -12.05 -8.91 -17.32
CA GLY A 109 -13.35 -9.56 -17.50
C GLY A 109 -13.30 -11.08 -17.40
N ARG A 110 -12.21 -11.70 -17.86
CA ARG A 110 -12.05 -13.15 -17.86
C ARG A 110 -11.58 -13.71 -16.52
N TYR A 111 -10.69 -12.99 -15.82
CA TYR A 111 -9.96 -13.49 -14.65
C TYR A 111 -10.29 -12.74 -13.36
N SER A 112 -11.42 -12.06 -13.30
CA SER A 112 -11.95 -11.51 -12.07
C SER A 112 -13.40 -11.93 -11.84
N GLN A 113 -13.79 -11.94 -10.57
CA GLN A 113 -15.19 -12.19 -10.20
C GLN A 113 -15.62 -11.24 -9.09
N GLY A 114 -16.92 -10.93 -9.10
CA GLY A 114 -17.52 -10.12 -8.05
C GLY A 114 -17.62 -10.81 -6.68
N PRO A 115 -17.99 -10.07 -5.64
CA PRO A 115 -18.30 -8.65 -5.72
C PRO A 115 -17.07 -7.79 -5.98
N TYR A 116 -17.24 -6.69 -6.74
CA TYR A 116 -16.21 -5.69 -7.02
C TYR A 116 -16.37 -4.55 -6.03
N THR A 117 -15.34 -4.28 -5.24
CA THR A 117 -15.34 -3.14 -4.32
C THR A 117 -14.50 -2.00 -4.90
N LEU A 118 -15.14 -0.88 -5.21
CA LEU A 118 -14.51 0.33 -5.69
C LEU A 118 -14.29 1.29 -4.53
N SER A 119 -13.07 1.39 -4.03
CA SER A 119 -12.71 2.46 -3.10
C SER A 119 -12.30 3.72 -3.86
N TYR A 120 -12.68 4.89 -3.32
CA TYR A 120 -12.29 6.17 -3.89
C TYR A 120 -10.81 6.37 -3.63
N LYS A 121 -10.07 6.71 -4.68
CA LYS A 121 -8.64 6.90 -4.55
C LYS A 121 -8.36 8.27 -3.96
N GLU A 122 -7.92 8.28 -2.72
CA GLU A 122 -7.40 9.49 -2.08
C GLU A 122 -6.06 9.93 -2.72
N ASN A 123 -5.79 11.22 -2.62
CA ASN A 123 -4.61 11.85 -3.20
C ASN A 123 -3.72 12.40 -2.09
N GLY A 124 -2.84 11.60 -1.57
CA GLY A 124 -1.92 11.92 -0.49
C GLY A 124 -0.65 11.07 -0.57
N CYS A 125 -0.04 10.83 0.57
CA CYS A 125 1.09 9.93 0.68
C CYS A 125 0.78 8.73 1.58
N ILE A 126 1.24 7.55 1.14
CA ILE A 126 0.98 6.30 1.87
C ILE A 126 1.77 6.23 3.17
N ILE A 127 1.08 5.84 4.24
CA ILE A 127 1.61 5.59 5.57
C ILE A 127 1.23 4.17 5.98
N PHE A 128 2.18 3.45 6.55
CA PHE A 128 1.94 2.17 7.20
C PHE A 128 2.07 2.32 8.71
N VAL A 129 1.12 1.75 9.43
CA VAL A 129 1.18 1.60 10.89
C VAL A 129 1.13 0.11 11.21
N ALA A 130 2.17 -0.38 11.88
CA ALA A 130 2.29 -1.78 12.25
C ALA A 130 2.89 -1.91 13.66
N ALA A 131 2.78 -3.07 14.27
CA ALA A 131 3.34 -3.31 15.60
C ALA A 131 4.78 -3.89 15.52
N LEU A 132 5.70 -3.23 16.20
CA LEU A 132 7.03 -3.77 16.49
C LEU A 132 6.98 -4.80 17.61
N SER A 133 6.18 -4.50 18.63
CA SER A 133 5.92 -5.36 19.77
C SER A 133 4.48 -5.14 20.23
N PRO A 134 3.96 -5.91 21.21
CA PRO A 134 2.61 -5.69 21.74
C PRO A 134 2.37 -4.30 22.34
N VAL A 135 3.43 -3.55 22.60
CA VAL A 135 3.37 -2.23 23.26
C VAL A 135 3.90 -1.10 22.41
N ARG A 136 4.38 -1.38 21.19
CA ARG A 136 5.07 -0.39 20.36
C ARG A 136 4.68 -0.46 18.90
N LEU A 137 4.36 0.70 18.32
CA LEU A 137 4.10 0.87 16.89
C LEU A 137 5.37 1.26 16.14
N VAL A 138 5.40 0.92 14.86
CA VAL A 138 6.25 1.54 13.85
C VAL A 138 5.37 2.23 12.82
N ILE A 139 5.70 3.49 12.55
CA ILE A 139 5.07 4.29 11.51
C ILE A 139 6.07 4.49 10.38
N THR A 140 5.70 4.09 9.18
CA THR A 140 6.57 4.18 8.02
C THR A 140 5.86 4.89 6.87
N SER A 141 6.64 5.52 6.00
CA SER A 141 6.17 5.83 4.65
C SER A 141 6.31 4.58 3.78
N LYS A 142 6.06 4.71 2.49
CA LYS A 142 6.17 3.57 1.54
C LYS A 142 7.49 2.80 1.63
N HIS A 143 8.61 3.46 1.94
CA HIS A 143 9.94 2.84 1.96
C HIS A 143 10.87 3.41 3.03
N ALA A 144 10.42 4.31 3.90
CA ALA A 144 11.28 4.96 4.88
C ALA A 144 10.65 5.01 6.26
N ILE A 145 11.51 4.98 7.28
CA ILE A 145 11.17 5.11 8.71
C ILE A 145 11.89 6.33 9.26
N GLY A 146 11.17 7.17 10.03
CA GLY A 146 11.76 8.31 10.74
C GLY A 146 12.25 9.44 9.84
N ALA A 147 13.07 10.31 10.40
CA ALA A 147 13.58 11.51 9.76
C ALA A 147 14.40 11.22 8.49
N ARG A 148 14.37 12.16 7.56
CA ARG A 148 15.14 12.11 6.33
C ARG A 148 16.07 13.31 6.25
N PRO A 149 17.35 13.12 5.82
CA PRO A 149 18.30 14.22 5.70
C PRO A 149 17.93 15.29 4.68
N ASP A 150 17.09 14.93 3.70
CA ASP A 150 16.68 15.76 2.56
C ASP A 150 15.33 16.46 2.75
N ALA A 151 14.68 16.29 3.92
CA ALA A 151 13.39 16.92 4.23
C ALA A 151 13.32 17.37 5.71
N PRO A 152 12.77 18.57 5.98
CA PRO A 152 12.63 19.08 7.36
C PRO A 152 11.72 18.21 8.22
N VAL A 153 10.68 17.63 7.63
CA VAL A 153 9.76 16.65 8.22
C VAL A 153 9.56 15.52 7.23
N SER A 154 9.67 14.29 7.67
CA SER A 154 9.42 13.13 6.80
C SER A 154 7.92 12.79 6.76
N HIS A 155 7.52 12.02 5.73
CA HIS A 155 6.14 11.50 5.65
C HIS A 155 5.79 10.60 6.83
N SER A 156 6.74 9.79 7.32
CA SER A 156 6.50 8.95 8.51
C SER A 156 6.37 9.76 9.79
N ASP A 157 7.12 10.87 9.94
CA ASP A 157 6.99 11.74 11.11
C ASP A 157 5.65 12.50 11.11
N MET A 158 5.23 12.99 9.93
CA MET A 158 3.92 13.61 9.79
C MET A 158 2.80 12.58 10.00
N GLY A 159 2.96 11.35 9.46
CA GLY A 159 2.04 10.23 9.72
C GLY A 159 1.91 9.92 11.21
N ARG A 160 3.03 9.92 11.97
CA ARG A 160 3.01 9.77 13.42
C ARG A 160 2.26 10.92 14.11
N THR A 161 2.51 12.13 13.68
CA THR A 161 1.83 13.32 14.24
C THR A 161 0.32 13.21 14.08
N TRP A 162 -0.17 12.83 12.92
CA TRP A 162 -1.58 12.64 12.66
C TRP A 162 -2.16 11.42 13.39
N LEU A 163 -1.42 10.32 13.47
CA LEU A 163 -1.82 9.15 14.26
C LEU A 163 -2.15 9.55 15.69
N LEU A 164 -1.22 10.26 16.36
CA LEU A 164 -1.41 10.69 17.75
C LEU A 164 -2.62 11.62 17.90
N ARG A 165 -2.84 12.54 16.96
CA ARG A 165 -4.02 13.41 16.96
C ARG A 165 -5.33 12.62 16.85
N HIS A 166 -5.38 11.63 15.97
CA HIS A 166 -6.57 10.77 15.80
C HIS A 166 -6.86 9.99 17.09
N LEU A 167 -5.84 9.37 17.68
CA LEU A 167 -6.01 8.63 18.95
C LEU A 167 -6.43 9.54 20.11
N GLU A 168 -5.81 10.71 20.25
CA GLU A 168 -6.15 11.69 21.29
C GLU A 168 -7.61 12.16 21.18
N GLN A 169 -8.09 12.43 19.97
CA GLN A 169 -9.49 12.86 19.74
C GLN A 169 -10.51 11.80 20.17
N GLN A 170 -10.13 10.53 20.18
CA GLN A 170 -10.96 9.40 20.60
C GLN A 170 -10.68 8.95 22.05
N ASN A 171 -9.76 9.62 22.76
CA ASN A 171 -9.24 9.19 24.07
C ASN A 171 -8.65 7.77 24.05
N LEU A 172 -8.03 7.41 22.96
CA LEU A 172 -7.32 6.13 22.74
C LEU A 172 -5.81 6.34 22.85
N ASN A 173 -5.04 5.24 22.99
CA ASN A 173 -3.59 5.30 23.11
C ASN A 173 -2.88 4.37 22.11
N GLU A 174 -1.57 4.63 21.90
CA GLU A 174 -0.73 3.85 20.98
C GLU A 174 -0.55 2.39 21.41
N VAL A 175 -0.51 2.12 22.72
CA VAL A 175 -0.22 0.77 23.24
C VAL A 175 -1.37 -0.18 22.90
N ASP A 176 -2.61 0.28 23.05
CA ASP A 176 -3.78 -0.54 22.71
C ASP A 176 -3.85 -0.84 21.20
N LEU A 177 -3.52 0.16 20.36
CA LEU A 177 -3.44 -0.04 18.92
C LEU A 177 -2.29 -0.99 18.55
N ALA A 178 -1.13 -0.87 19.22
CA ALA A 178 -0.02 -1.78 19.03
C ALA A 178 -0.40 -3.22 19.40
N ALA A 179 -1.05 -3.41 20.53
CA ALA A 179 -1.51 -4.72 20.98
C ALA A 179 -2.52 -5.34 19.98
N GLU A 180 -3.45 -4.55 19.44
CA GLU A 180 -4.42 -5.05 18.45
C GLU A 180 -3.74 -5.44 17.14
N LEU A 181 -2.91 -4.57 16.56
CA LEU A 181 -2.19 -4.86 15.32
C LEU A 181 -1.21 -6.03 15.47
N TRP A 182 -0.56 -6.15 16.64
CA TRP A 182 0.27 -7.30 16.97
C TRP A 182 -0.51 -8.60 16.99
N HIS A 183 -1.63 -8.63 17.71
CA HIS A 183 -2.50 -9.81 17.81
C HIS A 183 -3.04 -10.24 16.44
N ARG A 184 -3.46 -9.27 15.62
CA ARG A 184 -3.94 -9.52 14.26
C ARG A 184 -2.82 -9.90 13.28
N ASN A 185 -1.58 -9.57 13.60
CA ASN A 185 -0.43 -9.62 12.68
C ASN A 185 -0.74 -8.88 11.36
N GLU A 186 -1.21 -7.66 11.48
CA GLU A 186 -1.65 -6.83 10.36
C GLU A 186 -0.95 -5.47 10.33
N THR A 187 -0.89 -4.89 9.13
CA THR A 187 -0.48 -3.52 8.87
C THR A 187 -1.70 -2.70 8.51
N ALA A 188 -1.94 -1.61 9.23
CA ALA A 188 -2.88 -0.58 8.81
C ALA A 188 -2.24 0.27 7.71
N VAL A 189 -2.93 0.36 6.57
CA VAL A 189 -2.46 1.07 5.37
C VAL A 189 -3.33 2.31 5.19
N LEU A 190 -2.70 3.48 5.30
CA LEU A 190 -3.38 4.76 5.33
C LEU A 190 -2.84 5.68 4.22
N GLU A 191 -3.67 6.62 3.78
CA GLU A 191 -3.23 7.76 2.97
C GLU A 191 -3.24 9.01 3.87
N LEU A 192 -2.12 9.67 3.99
CA LEU A 192 -2.01 10.97 4.65
C LEU A 192 -2.39 12.06 3.67
N CYS A 193 -3.49 12.73 3.95
CA CYS A 193 -4.05 13.83 3.17
C CYS A 193 -3.98 15.11 4.01
N ASP A 194 -2.97 15.94 3.79
CA ASP A 194 -2.73 17.20 4.52
C ASP A 194 -2.13 18.24 3.57
N ASP A 195 -2.95 19.17 3.11
CA ASP A 195 -2.55 20.23 2.16
C ASP A 195 -1.56 21.23 2.78
N SER A 196 -1.43 21.28 4.10
CA SER A 196 -0.42 22.10 4.78
C SER A 196 0.97 21.46 4.76
N PHE A 197 1.03 20.15 4.59
CA PHE A 197 2.27 19.38 4.56
C PHE A 197 2.77 19.14 3.14
N GLU A 198 1.89 18.74 2.23
CA GLU A 198 2.21 18.47 0.82
C GLU A 198 1.07 18.97 -0.08
N GLU A 199 1.43 19.59 -1.20
CA GLU A 199 0.45 20.06 -2.19
C GLU A 199 -0.23 18.87 -2.88
N HIS A 200 -1.55 18.83 -2.86
CA HIS A 200 -2.39 17.82 -3.49
C HIS A 200 -3.15 18.39 -4.70
N VAL A 201 -3.54 17.50 -5.61
CA VAL A 201 -4.36 17.87 -6.78
C VAL A 201 -5.78 18.20 -6.38
N LEU A 202 -6.28 17.47 -5.37
CA LEU A 202 -7.59 17.70 -4.77
C LEU A 202 -7.41 18.30 -3.38
N PRO A 203 -8.05 19.44 -3.09
CA PRO A 203 -8.00 20.02 -1.76
C PRO A 203 -8.82 19.18 -0.78
N TYR A 204 -8.37 19.12 0.45
CA TYR A 204 -9.08 18.45 1.55
C TYR A 204 -9.70 19.48 2.49
N SER A 205 -10.97 19.28 2.83
CA SER A 205 -11.60 20.05 3.90
C SER A 205 -11.00 19.69 5.26
N ALA A 206 -11.23 20.53 6.29
CA ALA A 206 -10.69 20.28 7.61
C ALA A 206 -11.13 18.92 8.18
N GLU A 207 -12.37 18.49 7.89
CA GLU A 207 -12.91 17.21 8.33
C GLU A 207 -12.30 16.00 7.59
N ARG A 208 -11.72 16.25 6.42
CA ARG A 208 -11.08 15.23 5.59
C ARG A 208 -9.57 15.34 5.58
N THR A 209 -8.99 16.25 6.36
CA THR A 209 -7.53 16.35 6.52
C THR A 209 -7.07 15.37 7.59
N GLY A 210 -6.14 14.47 7.27
CA GLY A 210 -5.61 13.48 8.20
C GLY A 210 -5.30 12.14 7.55
N LEU A 211 -5.39 11.06 8.34
CA LEU A 211 -5.10 9.69 7.92
C LEU A 211 -6.37 8.97 7.48
N HIS A 212 -6.46 8.67 6.20
CA HIS A 212 -7.54 7.88 5.61
C HIS A 212 -7.16 6.41 5.58
N LEU A 213 -7.85 5.57 6.36
CA LEU A 213 -7.58 4.14 6.38
C LEU A 213 -8.24 3.45 5.18
N HIS A 214 -7.44 2.81 4.35
CA HIS A 214 -7.94 2.11 3.17
C HIS A 214 -7.54 0.64 3.11
N GLY A 215 -6.81 0.11 4.10
CA GLY A 215 -6.51 -1.31 4.15
C GLY A 215 -5.99 -1.79 5.49
N LEU A 216 -6.28 -3.06 5.77
CA LEU A 216 -5.67 -3.86 6.82
C LEU A 216 -5.07 -5.09 6.14
N ASN A 217 -3.75 -5.08 5.98
CA ASN A 217 -3.02 -6.12 5.26
C ASN A 217 -2.36 -7.07 6.24
N ALA A 218 -2.54 -8.37 6.05
CA ALA A 218 -1.82 -9.36 6.84
C ALA A 218 -0.32 -9.31 6.54
N ASN A 219 0.52 -9.42 7.57
CA ASN A 219 1.98 -9.48 7.47
C ASN A 219 2.42 -10.88 7.02
N THR A 220 2.09 -11.23 5.79
CA THR A 220 2.33 -12.53 5.18
C THR A 220 2.99 -12.41 3.81
N ILE A 221 3.63 -13.50 3.34
CA ILE A 221 4.29 -13.54 2.02
C ILE A 221 3.26 -13.31 0.91
N ASP A 222 2.19 -14.11 0.90
CA ASP A 222 1.07 -13.90 -0.03
C ASP A 222 0.25 -12.67 0.42
N PHE A 223 -0.16 -11.86 -0.53
CA PHE A 223 -0.99 -10.70 -0.25
C PHE A 223 -2.38 -11.12 0.24
N LYS A 224 -2.75 -10.61 1.40
CA LYS A 224 -4.08 -10.75 1.99
C LYS A 224 -4.47 -9.42 2.63
N THR A 225 -5.72 -9.03 2.47
CA THR A 225 -6.27 -7.79 3.04
C THR A 225 -7.70 -8.02 3.52
N ARG A 226 -8.14 -7.23 4.48
CA ARG A 226 -9.52 -7.27 5.01
C ARG A 226 -10.50 -6.64 4.01
N PRO A 227 -11.77 -7.08 4.01
CA PRO A 227 -12.83 -6.40 3.26
C PRO A 227 -13.07 -4.98 3.79
N MET A 228 -13.68 -4.11 2.95
CA MET A 228 -13.76 -2.67 3.26
C MET A 228 -14.68 -2.33 4.43
N ASP A 229 -15.67 -3.12 4.71
CA ASP A 229 -16.53 -2.98 5.90
C ASP A 229 -15.73 -3.17 7.19
N GLU A 230 -14.88 -4.20 7.27
CA GLU A 230 -13.98 -4.41 8.40
C GLU A 230 -12.93 -3.29 8.49
N VAL A 231 -12.40 -2.82 7.36
CA VAL A 231 -11.44 -1.70 7.31
C VAL A 231 -12.09 -0.42 7.84
N ASN A 232 -13.30 -0.11 7.41
CA ASN A 232 -14.00 1.10 7.86
C ASN A 232 -14.43 1.00 9.33
N ALA A 233 -14.88 -0.17 9.79
CA ALA A 233 -15.16 -0.39 11.21
C ALA A 233 -13.91 -0.18 12.10
N PHE A 234 -12.74 -0.65 11.65
CA PHE A 234 -11.47 -0.39 12.33
C PHE A 234 -11.11 1.11 12.29
N ALA A 235 -11.32 1.78 11.14
CA ALA A 235 -11.09 3.21 11.02
C ALA A 235 -11.93 4.02 12.03
N GLU A 236 -13.22 3.75 12.09
CA GLU A 236 -14.16 4.40 13.01
C GLU A 236 -13.77 4.16 14.47
N HIS A 237 -13.39 2.92 14.83
CA HIS A 237 -12.97 2.59 16.19
C HIS A 237 -11.72 3.36 16.62
N TRP A 238 -10.72 3.47 15.75
CA TRP A 238 -9.44 4.12 16.05
C TRP A 238 -9.39 5.61 15.70
N GLY A 239 -10.51 6.18 15.24
CA GLY A 239 -10.63 7.58 14.89
C GLY A 239 -9.98 7.98 13.57
N PHE A 240 -9.58 7.02 12.73
CA PHE A 240 -9.11 7.31 11.38
C PHE A 240 -10.28 7.70 10.47
N ILE A 241 -9.97 8.37 9.37
CA ILE A 241 -10.98 8.73 8.38
C ILE A 241 -11.27 7.49 7.50
N PRO A 242 -12.52 6.98 7.48
CA PRO A 242 -12.88 5.86 6.63
C PRO A 242 -12.89 6.27 5.15
N VAL A 243 -12.40 5.38 4.28
CA VAL A 243 -12.42 5.60 2.84
C VAL A 243 -13.79 5.25 2.28
N ARG A 244 -14.32 6.12 1.41
CA ARG A 244 -15.57 5.87 0.71
C ARG A 244 -15.40 4.75 -0.31
N TYR A 245 -16.41 3.91 -0.45
CA TYR A 245 -16.43 2.84 -1.44
C TYR A 245 -17.84 2.53 -1.92
N LYS A 246 -17.93 1.83 -3.05
CA LYS A 246 -19.15 1.22 -3.59
C LYS A 246 -18.88 -0.23 -3.94
N VAL A 247 -19.91 -1.06 -3.90
CA VAL A 247 -19.83 -2.48 -4.26
C VAL A 247 -20.71 -2.71 -5.48
N PHE A 248 -20.21 -3.50 -6.42
CA PHE A 248 -20.91 -3.89 -7.64
C PHE A 248 -20.79 -5.40 -7.84
N ASP A 249 -21.82 -6.02 -8.37
CA ASP A 249 -21.84 -7.47 -8.60
C ASP A 249 -21.14 -7.84 -9.91
N THR A 250 -21.18 -6.94 -10.91
CA THR A 250 -20.64 -7.20 -12.24
C THR A 250 -19.56 -6.18 -12.64
N ILE A 251 -18.67 -6.60 -13.53
CA ILE A 251 -17.64 -5.70 -14.09
C ILE A 251 -18.27 -4.66 -15.04
N GLU A 252 -19.41 -4.96 -15.65
CA GLU A 252 -20.15 -4.07 -16.51
C GLU A 252 -20.69 -2.88 -15.70
N ASP A 253 -21.17 -3.10 -14.48
CA ASP A 253 -21.62 -2.05 -13.57
C ASP A 253 -20.45 -1.17 -13.10
N VAL A 254 -19.28 -1.78 -12.82
CA VAL A 254 -18.05 -1.04 -12.55
C VAL A 254 -17.69 -0.11 -13.70
N ASP A 255 -17.70 -0.64 -14.94
CA ASP A 255 -17.37 0.15 -16.13
C ASP A 255 -18.39 1.27 -16.37
N ALA A 256 -19.67 0.98 -16.21
CA ALA A 256 -20.74 1.97 -16.39
C ALA A 256 -20.61 3.12 -15.37
N PHE A 257 -20.35 2.77 -14.11
CA PHE A 257 -20.12 3.74 -13.06
C PHE A 257 -18.86 4.58 -13.30
N ALA A 258 -17.73 3.93 -13.59
CA ALA A 258 -16.48 4.62 -13.88
C ALA A 258 -16.59 5.57 -15.08
N LYS A 259 -17.25 5.14 -16.18
CA LYS A 259 -17.52 5.98 -17.36
C LYS A 259 -18.41 7.17 -17.03
N LYS A 260 -19.42 7.01 -16.16
CA LYS A 260 -20.29 8.11 -15.71
C LYS A 260 -19.45 9.14 -14.94
N VAL A 261 -18.64 8.69 -13.99
CA VAL A 261 -17.81 9.58 -13.16
C VAL A 261 -16.71 10.26 -13.99
N ALA A 262 -16.12 9.57 -14.96
CA ALA A 262 -15.10 10.16 -15.84
C ALA A 262 -15.60 11.40 -16.61
N LYS A 263 -16.93 11.49 -16.90
CA LYS A 263 -17.52 12.65 -17.58
C LYS A 263 -17.66 13.88 -16.69
N THR A 264 -17.81 13.67 -15.38
CA THR A 264 -18.04 14.75 -14.40
C THR A 264 -16.81 15.05 -13.55
N GLY A 265 -15.85 14.11 -13.46
CA GLY A 265 -14.72 14.17 -12.55
C GLY A 265 -15.10 14.11 -11.06
N SER A 266 -16.38 13.81 -10.77
CA SER A 266 -16.92 13.90 -9.39
C SER A 266 -17.95 12.83 -9.10
N VAL A 267 -18.09 12.50 -7.81
CA VAL A 267 -19.18 11.67 -7.28
C VAL A 267 -19.87 12.46 -6.18
N ASP A 268 -21.18 12.58 -6.28
CA ASP A 268 -22.04 13.32 -5.34
C ASP A 268 -21.56 14.77 -5.11
N GLY A 269 -21.01 15.40 -6.17
CA GLY A 269 -20.48 16.76 -6.16
C GLY A 269 -19.03 16.89 -5.67
N GLU A 270 -18.43 15.83 -5.16
CA GLU A 270 -17.03 15.85 -4.72
C GLU A 270 -16.09 15.32 -5.81
N PRO A 271 -15.00 16.01 -6.13
CA PRO A 271 -14.02 15.57 -7.11
C PRO A 271 -13.33 14.28 -6.66
N VAL A 272 -12.98 13.40 -7.62
CA VAL A 272 -12.29 12.13 -7.36
C VAL A 272 -11.16 11.91 -8.38
N GLU A 273 -10.01 11.41 -7.90
CA GLU A 273 -8.85 11.08 -8.76
C GLU A 273 -9.12 9.84 -9.63
N GLY A 274 -9.97 8.96 -9.17
CA GLY A 274 -10.25 7.66 -9.74
C GLY A 274 -10.62 6.64 -8.67
N PHE A 275 -10.48 5.38 -9.01
CA PHE A 275 -10.87 4.28 -8.14
C PHE A 275 -9.77 3.22 -8.03
N VAL A 276 -9.69 2.57 -6.86
CA VAL A 276 -9.01 1.29 -6.69
C VAL A 276 -10.09 0.22 -6.62
N VAL A 277 -10.04 -0.71 -7.57
CA VAL A 277 -10.99 -1.80 -7.67
C VAL A 277 -10.39 -3.05 -7.06
N ARG A 278 -11.07 -3.61 -6.07
CA ARG A 278 -10.76 -4.88 -5.43
C ARG A 278 -11.65 -5.96 -6.02
N THR A 279 -11.05 -7.06 -6.39
CA THR A 279 -11.73 -8.22 -6.97
C THR A 279 -11.03 -9.51 -6.55
N THR A 280 -11.56 -10.64 -6.93
CA THR A 280 -11.04 -11.96 -6.61
C THR A 280 -10.77 -12.75 -7.88
N MET A 281 -9.68 -13.52 -7.91
CA MET A 281 -9.43 -14.49 -8.96
C MET A 281 -10.54 -15.57 -8.93
N PRO A 282 -11.01 -16.06 -10.08
CA PRO A 282 -11.90 -17.22 -10.11
C PRO A 282 -11.28 -18.40 -9.37
N PHE A 283 -12.11 -19.20 -8.68
CA PHE A 283 -11.63 -20.40 -7.98
C PHE A 283 -11.14 -21.49 -8.95
N THR A 284 -11.67 -21.50 -10.18
CA THR A 284 -11.21 -22.35 -11.26
C THR A 284 -10.63 -21.45 -12.35
N LEU A 285 -9.35 -21.64 -12.66
CA LEU A 285 -8.67 -20.86 -13.68
C LEU A 285 -8.64 -21.66 -14.98
N ASP A 286 -9.46 -21.24 -15.92
CA ASP A 286 -9.44 -21.71 -17.31
C ASP A 286 -8.68 -20.66 -18.14
N VAL A 287 -7.43 -20.99 -18.50
CA VAL A 287 -6.54 -20.07 -19.22
C VAL A 287 -6.89 -20.09 -20.69
N GLU A 288 -7.32 -18.95 -21.20
CA GLU A 288 -7.65 -18.73 -22.60
C GLU A 288 -6.42 -18.29 -23.38
N GLU A 289 -6.23 -18.88 -24.56
CA GLU A 289 -5.09 -18.55 -25.43
C GLU A 289 -5.15 -17.07 -25.84
N GLY A 290 -4.03 -16.38 -25.70
CA GLY A 290 -3.93 -14.95 -26.04
C GLY A 290 -4.34 -13.99 -24.92
N ILE A 291 -4.99 -14.44 -23.84
CA ILE A 291 -5.35 -13.60 -22.69
C ILE A 291 -4.50 -13.95 -21.48
N VAL A 292 -3.65 -13.01 -21.07
CA VAL A 292 -2.71 -13.22 -19.96
C VAL A 292 -3.44 -13.10 -18.61
N PRO A 293 -3.44 -14.16 -17.77
CA PRO A 293 -4.06 -14.08 -16.45
C PRO A 293 -3.24 -13.22 -15.48
N PRO A 294 -3.89 -12.55 -14.51
CA PRO A 294 -3.20 -11.89 -13.40
C PRO A 294 -2.33 -12.89 -12.62
N PRO A 295 -1.19 -12.43 -12.05
CA PRO A 295 -0.23 -13.32 -11.38
C PRO A 295 -0.67 -13.67 -9.94
N TYR A 296 -1.93 -14.00 -9.76
CA TYR A 296 -2.53 -14.36 -8.46
C TYR A 296 -3.11 -15.77 -8.49
N LYS A 297 -3.16 -16.41 -7.32
CA LYS A 297 -3.71 -17.77 -7.16
C LYS A 297 -5.24 -17.76 -7.28
N PRO A 298 -5.89 -18.87 -7.69
CA PRO A 298 -7.34 -18.99 -7.62
C PRO A 298 -7.88 -18.62 -6.23
N GLY A 299 -8.97 -17.85 -6.19
CA GLY A 299 -9.58 -17.33 -4.97
C GLY A 299 -8.81 -16.20 -4.26
N GLN A 300 -7.65 -15.78 -4.76
CA GLN A 300 -6.89 -14.69 -4.18
C GLN A 300 -7.46 -13.33 -4.58
N THR A 301 -7.56 -12.41 -3.61
CA THR A 301 -7.91 -11.00 -3.87
C THR A 301 -6.77 -10.30 -4.59
N TRP A 302 -7.11 -9.49 -5.56
CA TRP A 302 -6.18 -8.64 -6.29
C TRP A 302 -6.82 -7.31 -6.68
N PHE A 303 -6.00 -6.34 -7.11
CA PHE A 303 -6.42 -4.98 -7.32
C PHE A 303 -5.96 -4.46 -8.67
N TYR A 304 -6.78 -3.61 -9.26
CA TYR A 304 -6.41 -2.71 -10.34
C TYR A 304 -6.97 -1.33 -10.08
N LYS A 305 -6.52 -0.33 -10.82
CA LYS A 305 -7.00 1.04 -10.65
C LYS A 305 -7.53 1.63 -11.95
N ILE A 306 -8.53 2.47 -11.79
CA ILE A 306 -9.10 3.31 -12.84
C ILE A 306 -8.75 4.74 -12.47
N LYS A 307 -7.90 5.38 -13.30
CA LYS A 307 -7.57 6.80 -13.15
C LYS A 307 -8.22 7.60 -14.24
N PHE A 308 -8.69 8.78 -13.88
CA PHE A 308 -9.20 9.73 -14.84
C PHE A 308 -8.06 10.61 -15.37
N ASP A 309 -8.14 10.97 -16.66
CA ASP A 309 -7.06 11.72 -17.30
C ASP A 309 -7.02 13.16 -16.82
N GLU A 310 -8.14 13.79 -16.60
CA GLU A 310 -8.25 15.14 -16.10
C GLU A 310 -8.86 15.22 -14.70
N PRO A 311 -8.35 16.09 -13.82
CA PRO A 311 -7.22 17.06 -14.02
C PRO A 311 -5.82 16.44 -13.81
N TYR A 312 -5.72 15.15 -13.54
CA TYR A 312 -4.53 14.50 -12.96
C TYR A 312 -3.35 14.37 -13.92
N LEU A 313 -3.56 14.04 -15.20
CA LEU A 313 -2.48 13.98 -16.19
C LEU A 313 -1.86 15.35 -16.40
N MET A 314 -2.69 16.37 -16.49
CA MET A 314 -2.25 17.74 -16.68
C MET A 314 -1.39 18.21 -15.50
N TYR A 315 -1.83 17.97 -14.26
CA TYR A 315 -1.07 18.30 -13.05
C TYR A 315 0.27 17.55 -12.97
N ARG A 316 0.28 16.27 -13.27
CA ARG A 316 1.52 15.48 -13.33
C ARG A 316 2.50 16.05 -14.34
N ASN A 317 2.04 16.36 -15.54
CA ASN A 317 2.86 16.92 -16.60
C ASN A 317 3.43 18.29 -16.20
N TRP A 318 2.64 19.12 -15.53
CA TRP A 318 3.09 20.41 -14.97
C TRP A 318 4.17 20.21 -13.90
N ARG A 319 3.98 19.30 -12.97
CA ARG A 319 5.01 18.99 -11.94
C ARG A 319 6.32 18.48 -12.57
N GLU A 320 6.25 17.61 -13.55
CA GLU A 320 7.44 17.11 -14.27
C GLU A 320 8.15 18.21 -15.04
N LEU A 321 7.41 19.06 -15.73
CA LEU A 321 7.94 20.23 -16.44
C LEU A 321 8.61 21.21 -15.48
N THR A 322 7.92 21.58 -14.40
CA THR A 322 8.45 22.49 -13.36
C THR A 322 9.73 21.94 -12.75
N ARG A 323 9.75 20.65 -12.41
CA ARG A 323 10.95 19.99 -11.86
C ARG A 323 12.11 20.01 -12.84
N THR A 324 11.87 19.82 -14.13
CA THR A 324 12.87 19.88 -15.20
C THR A 324 13.41 21.31 -15.35
N MET A 325 12.53 22.31 -15.35
CA MET A 325 12.92 23.72 -15.42
C MET A 325 13.74 24.18 -14.23
N LEU A 326 13.37 23.76 -13.01
CA LEU A 326 14.13 24.05 -11.79
C LEU A 326 15.50 23.40 -11.76
N ARG A 327 15.63 22.20 -12.31
CA ARG A 327 16.94 21.52 -12.47
C ARG A 327 17.81 22.26 -13.48
N ALA A 328 17.25 22.67 -14.59
CA ALA A 328 17.99 23.46 -15.63
C ALA A 328 18.44 24.85 -15.12
N LYS A 329 17.76 25.46 -14.15
CA LYS A 329 18.17 26.72 -13.52
C LYS A 329 19.24 26.59 -12.44
N ARG A 330 19.55 25.37 -12.01
CA ARG A 330 20.59 25.08 -11.00
C ARG A 330 21.94 24.68 -11.59
N ILE A 331 22.07 24.72 -12.93
CA ILE A 331 23.29 24.66 -13.74
C ILE A 331 23.64 26.04 -14.21
#